data_f82ec6b6c82caa7419b30175456be087
#
_entry.id   f82ec6b6c82caa7419b30175456be087
#
_cell.length_a   1.000
_cell.length_b   1.000
_cell.length_c   1.000
_cell.angle_alpha   90.00
_cell.angle_beta   90.00
_cell.angle_gamma   90.00
#
_symmetry.space_group_name_H-M   'P 1'
#
loop_
_entity.id
_entity.type
_entity.pdbx_description
1 polymer ?
#
loop_
_entity_poly.entity_id
_entity_poly.type
_entity_poly.pdbx_seq_one_letter_code
_entity_poly.pdbx_strand_id
1 'polypeptide(L)'
;RIEDNGKKVGVVVSGMCYCYAKEVFGDDVNYLKLGFTYPLPSELIKKFCTGLDTIYVIEENDPILEEEIQTVGFAPKGKNTFPAYDELTSDVIRKCVFGKTFESVDYDRTKVVARPPALCAGCPHRGLFYELGKKKNVLISGDIGCYTLGFADPYNAMDLNLCMGASFSMGHGAAKKFEMFHEDMRVVSVLGDSTFFHTGINSLVECIYNGSKTVNIILDNRITGMTGHQENPGTGKHADGSDATELDIETVCRSLGAKNIRTINPNNLQLVRETLDWALSLDEPSVIITKYPCVLKKFSEEDKAKFPDAYKTKNIVDKDKCIGCKMCLKSGCPALFLNRDDKKAEIDP
;
A
#
# COMPACT_ATOMS: atom_id res chain seq x y z
N ARG A 1 10.17 -6.95 -28.81
CA ARG A 1 9.52 -6.83 -30.12
C ARG A 1 10.02 -5.56 -30.81
N ILE A 2 10.46 -5.69 -32.07
CA ILE A 2 10.77 -4.56 -32.95
C ILE A 2 9.53 -4.30 -33.82
N GLU A 3 9.20 -3.03 -33.98
CA GLU A 3 8.27 -2.52 -34.99
C GLU A 3 9.07 -1.59 -35.91
N ASP A 4 9.34 -2.05 -37.09
CA ASP A 4 10.10 -1.30 -38.08
C ASP A 4 9.14 -0.64 -39.10
N ASN A 5 9.03 0.67 -39.00
CA ASN A 5 8.22 1.51 -39.88
C ASN A 5 9.07 2.21 -40.95
N GLY A 6 10.31 1.77 -41.17
CA GLY A 6 11.23 2.34 -42.16
C GLY A 6 11.72 3.76 -41.83
N LYS A 7 11.75 4.13 -40.55
CA LYS A 7 12.07 5.49 -40.09
C LYS A 7 13.51 5.59 -39.58
N LYS A 8 14.01 6.83 -39.51
CA LYS A 8 15.33 7.12 -38.92
C LYS A 8 15.30 7.51 -37.46
N VAL A 9 14.10 7.61 -36.91
CA VAL A 9 13.87 7.85 -35.46
C VAL A 9 13.39 6.57 -34.84
N GLY A 10 14.00 6.19 -33.73
CA GLY A 10 13.60 5.02 -32.96
C GLY A 10 13.22 5.38 -31.51
N VAL A 11 12.30 4.62 -30.96
CA VAL A 11 11.85 4.75 -29.56
C VAL A 11 12.05 3.43 -28.86
N VAL A 12 12.82 3.44 -27.78
CA VAL A 12 13.01 2.28 -26.88
C VAL A 12 12.13 2.49 -25.66
N VAL A 13 11.28 1.51 -25.35
CA VAL A 13 10.26 1.60 -24.31
C VAL A 13 9.97 0.26 -23.65
N SER A 14 9.43 0.32 -22.44
CA SER A 14 8.83 -0.83 -21.74
C SER A 14 7.47 -0.46 -21.16
N GLY A 15 6.69 -1.44 -20.77
CA GLY A 15 5.42 -1.25 -20.07
C GLY A 15 4.45 -0.30 -20.75
N MET A 16 3.82 0.58 -19.96
CA MET A 16 2.82 1.57 -20.42
C MET A 16 3.41 2.68 -21.29
N CYS A 17 4.70 3.01 -21.10
CA CYS A 17 5.37 4.02 -21.92
C CYS A 17 5.29 3.71 -23.42
N TYR A 18 5.17 2.42 -23.79
CA TYR A 18 4.92 2.05 -25.19
C TYR A 18 3.57 2.57 -25.71
N CYS A 19 2.51 2.47 -24.92
CA CYS A 19 1.18 2.95 -25.33
C CYS A 19 1.18 4.47 -25.48
N TYR A 20 1.78 5.18 -24.55
CA TYR A 20 1.92 6.63 -24.62
C TYR A 20 2.77 7.09 -25.79
N ALA A 21 3.90 6.44 -26.05
CA ALA A 21 4.74 6.74 -27.19
C ALA A 21 4.00 6.47 -28.52
N LYS A 22 3.24 5.37 -28.59
CA LYS A 22 2.47 5.02 -29.80
C LYS A 22 1.37 6.04 -30.10
N GLU A 23 0.72 6.57 -29.08
CA GLU A 23 -0.27 7.65 -29.19
C GLU A 23 0.36 8.96 -29.71
N VAL A 24 1.59 9.26 -29.27
CA VAL A 24 2.29 10.51 -29.64
C VAL A 24 2.89 10.45 -31.02
N PHE A 25 3.55 9.35 -31.39
CA PHE A 25 4.34 9.25 -32.61
C PHE A 25 3.64 8.45 -33.72
N GLY A 26 2.62 7.64 -33.40
CA GLY A 26 1.97 6.77 -34.39
C GLY A 26 2.97 5.83 -35.05
N ASP A 27 2.99 5.84 -36.39
CA ASP A 27 3.92 5.06 -37.21
C ASP A 27 5.08 5.91 -37.78
N ASP A 28 5.28 7.11 -37.26
CA ASP A 28 6.34 8.01 -37.70
C ASP A 28 7.71 7.69 -37.12
N VAL A 29 7.81 6.70 -36.25
CA VAL A 29 9.05 6.20 -35.64
C VAL A 29 9.09 4.67 -35.69
N ASN A 30 10.27 4.09 -35.49
CA ASN A 30 10.43 2.67 -35.18
C ASN A 30 10.35 2.45 -33.66
N TYR A 31 9.92 1.27 -33.25
CA TYR A 31 9.82 0.95 -31.81
C TYR A 31 10.61 -0.30 -31.46
N LEU A 32 11.32 -0.23 -30.33
CA LEU A 32 11.78 -1.39 -29.60
C LEU A 32 10.97 -1.48 -28.28
N LYS A 33 9.95 -2.32 -28.27
CA LYS A 33 9.19 -2.63 -27.06
C LYS A 33 9.86 -3.78 -26.33
N LEU A 34 10.41 -3.49 -25.15
CA LEU A 34 11.01 -4.47 -24.24
C LEU A 34 9.93 -5.08 -23.36
N GLY A 35 9.85 -6.40 -23.35
CA GLY A 35 9.01 -7.18 -22.43
C GLY A 35 9.77 -7.60 -21.17
N PHE A 36 11.11 -7.69 -21.28
CA PHE A 36 12.03 -7.92 -20.17
C PHE A 36 13.01 -6.76 -20.12
N THR A 37 13.20 -6.21 -18.91
CA THR A 37 14.11 -5.09 -18.65
C THR A 37 15.32 -5.51 -17.82
N TYR A 38 15.38 -6.77 -17.39
CA TYR A 38 16.53 -7.33 -16.68
C TYR A 38 16.65 -8.86 -16.89
N PRO A 39 17.82 -9.36 -17.35
CA PRO A 39 18.89 -8.56 -17.97
C PRO A 39 18.45 -7.97 -19.30
N LEU A 40 18.98 -6.78 -19.66
CA LEU A 40 18.64 -6.15 -20.92
C LEU A 40 19.26 -6.91 -22.11
N PRO A 41 18.52 -7.03 -23.24
CA PRO A 41 19.01 -7.74 -24.42
C PRO A 41 19.92 -6.83 -25.27
N SER A 42 21.19 -6.67 -24.85
CA SER A 42 22.14 -5.72 -25.44
C SER A 42 22.31 -5.88 -26.95
N GLU A 43 22.33 -7.11 -27.46
CA GLU A 43 22.47 -7.36 -28.91
C GLU A 43 21.23 -6.92 -29.70
N LEU A 44 20.03 -7.09 -29.13
CA LEU A 44 18.79 -6.63 -29.72
C LEU A 44 18.74 -5.09 -29.74
N ILE A 45 19.20 -4.45 -28.68
CA ILE A 45 19.30 -2.99 -28.55
C ILE A 45 20.28 -2.46 -29.58
N LYS A 46 21.49 -3.01 -29.70
CA LYS A 46 22.47 -2.65 -30.72
C LYS A 46 21.90 -2.79 -32.13
N LYS A 47 21.27 -3.93 -32.43
CA LYS A 47 20.62 -4.17 -33.72
C LYS A 47 19.56 -3.12 -34.05
N PHE A 48 18.74 -2.76 -33.08
CA PHE A 48 17.68 -1.75 -33.26
C PHE A 48 18.22 -0.35 -33.44
N CYS A 49 19.18 0.05 -32.59
CA CYS A 49 19.72 1.41 -32.58
C CYS A 49 20.65 1.71 -33.75
N THR A 50 21.25 0.68 -34.38
CA THR A 50 22.18 0.87 -35.50
C THR A 50 21.48 1.45 -36.72
N GLY A 51 22.01 2.57 -37.22
CA GLY A 51 21.49 3.27 -38.39
C GLY A 51 20.32 4.21 -38.15
N LEU A 52 19.94 4.43 -36.89
CA LEU A 52 19.00 5.48 -36.50
C LEU A 52 19.72 6.81 -36.28
N ASP A 53 19.08 7.90 -36.67
CA ASP A 53 19.60 9.27 -36.51
C ASP A 53 19.25 9.83 -35.12
N THR A 54 18.14 9.40 -34.55
CA THR A 54 17.68 9.80 -33.20
C THR A 54 17.08 8.60 -32.49
N ILE A 55 17.47 8.43 -31.25
CA ILE A 55 16.94 7.39 -30.34
C ILE A 55 16.32 8.09 -29.16
N TYR A 56 15.03 7.88 -28.94
CA TYR A 56 14.35 8.26 -27.70
C TYR A 56 14.27 7.07 -26.77
N VAL A 57 14.55 7.30 -25.49
CA VAL A 57 14.27 6.35 -24.41
C VAL A 57 13.20 6.95 -23.54
N ILE A 58 12.04 6.30 -23.51
CA ILE A 58 10.89 6.76 -22.72
C ILE A 58 10.64 5.75 -21.61
N GLU A 59 11.04 6.13 -20.41
CA GLU A 59 10.92 5.33 -19.19
C GLU A 59 10.57 6.23 -18.00
N GLU A 60 9.85 5.69 -17.04
CA GLU A 60 9.51 6.38 -15.79
C GLU A 60 10.63 6.21 -14.77
N ASN A 61 10.71 7.14 -13.81
CA ASN A 61 11.69 7.14 -12.72
C ASN A 61 13.15 7.18 -13.21
N ASP A 62 13.98 6.25 -12.72
CA ASP A 62 15.42 6.23 -12.96
C ASP A 62 15.80 5.86 -14.40
N PRO A 63 16.93 6.35 -14.92
CA PRO A 63 17.35 6.18 -16.31
C PRO A 63 17.99 4.81 -16.60
N ILE A 64 17.32 3.71 -16.23
CA ILE A 64 17.87 2.35 -16.32
C ILE A 64 18.09 1.93 -17.78
N LEU A 65 17.07 2.14 -18.65
CA LEU A 65 17.18 1.79 -20.06
C LEU A 65 18.15 2.74 -20.78
N GLU A 66 18.12 4.02 -20.44
CA GLU A 66 19.01 5.03 -20.99
C GLU A 66 20.47 4.72 -20.71
N GLU A 67 20.82 4.46 -19.45
CA GLU A 67 22.20 4.15 -19.03
C GLU A 67 22.69 2.85 -19.69
N GLU A 68 21.91 1.82 -19.76
CA GLU A 68 22.27 0.58 -20.44
C GLU A 68 22.49 0.77 -21.96
N ILE A 69 21.68 1.61 -22.63
CA ILE A 69 21.85 1.94 -24.04
C ILE A 69 23.14 2.74 -24.25
N GLN A 70 23.50 3.59 -23.30
CA GLN A 70 24.77 4.31 -23.30
C GLN A 70 25.97 3.36 -23.17
N THR A 71 25.86 2.33 -22.31
CA THR A 71 26.95 1.34 -22.14
C THR A 71 27.23 0.54 -23.42
N VAL A 72 26.23 0.35 -24.27
CA VAL A 72 26.42 -0.32 -25.57
C VAL A 72 26.80 0.62 -26.72
N GLY A 73 27.09 1.89 -26.43
CA GLY A 73 27.73 2.84 -27.33
C GLY A 73 26.79 3.78 -28.08
N PHE A 74 25.55 3.96 -27.65
CA PHE A 74 24.61 4.92 -28.23
C PHE A 74 24.35 6.10 -27.30
N ALA A 75 23.93 7.24 -27.87
CA ALA A 75 23.58 8.45 -27.11
C ALA A 75 22.09 8.76 -27.27
N PRO A 76 21.21 8.15 -26.46
CA PRO A 76 19.78 8.38 -26.54
C PRO A 76 19.38 9.74 -25.95
N LYS A 77 18.20 10.21 -26.36
CA LYS A 77 17.46 11.28 -25.70
C LYS A 77 16.53 10.67 -24.68
N GLY A 78 16.93 10.69 -23.40
CA GLY A 78 16.19 10.13 -22.27
C GLY A 78 15.83 11.21 -21.27
N LYS A 79 16.39 11.18 -20.04
CA LYS A 79 16.05 12.10 -18.97
C LYS A 79 16.47 13.56 -19.19
N ASN A 80 17.36 13.81 -20.13
CA ASN A 80 17.63 15.16 -20.63
C ASN A 80 16.46 15.75 -21.47
N THR A 81 15.52 14.92 -21.87
CA THR A 81 14.35 15.30 -22.69
C THR A 81 13.05 15.08 -21.92
N PHE A 82 12.93 13.99 -21.20
CA PHE A 82 11.74 13.60 -20.44
C PHE A 82 11.96 13.77 -18.93
N PRO A 83 10.93 14.14 -18.16
CA PRO A 83 11.07 14.31 -16.72
C PRO A 83 11.45 12.98 -16.03
N ALA A 84 12.24 13.10 -14.93
CA ALA A 84 12.68 11.97 -14.12
C ALA A 84 11.70 11.64 -12.97
N TYR A 85 10.67 12.44 -12.77
CA TYR A 85 9.67 12.29 -11.70
C TYR A 85 8.29 12.64 -12.25
N ASP A 86 7.26 12.31 -11.50
CA ASP A 86 5.85 12.35 -11.88
C ASP A 86 5.49 11.35 -13.01
N GLU A 87 4.20 11.25 -13.29
CA GLU A 87 3.66 10.35 -14.29
C GLU A 87 4.00 10.82 -15.70
N LEU A 88 4.55 9.94 -16.53
CA LEU A 88 4.64 10.17 -17.96
C LEU A 88 3.28 9.88 -18.62
N THR A 89 2.75 10.89 -19.29
CA THR A 89 1.53 10.77 -20.10
C THR A 89 1.85 11.09 -21.57
N SER A 90 0.93 10.76 -22.45
CA SER A 90 1.04 11.14 -23.87
C SER A 90 1.24 12.65 -24.03
N ASP A 91 0.54 13.47 -23.23
CA ASP A 91 0.68 14.93 -23.25
C ASP A 91 2.07 15.40 -22.83
N VAL A 92 2.63 14.81 -21.78
CA VAL A 92 4.00 15.11 -21.31
C VAL A 92 5.01 14.79 -22.41
N ILE A 93 4.94 13.59 -22.98
CA ILE A 93 5.85 13.16 -24.06
C ILE A 93 5.72 14.07 -25.27
N ARG A 94 4.49 14.37 -25.70
CA ARG A 94 4.23 15.26 -26.84
C ARG A 94 4.79 16.65 -26.63
N LYS A 95 4.61 17.20 -25.43
CA LYS A 95 5.15 18.50 -25.05
C LYS A 95 6.69 18.51 -25.07
N CYS A 96 7.32 17.47 -24.54
CA CYS A 96 8.78 17.35 -24.51
C CYS A 96 9.40 17.26 -25.91
N VAL A 97 8.74 16.56 -26.82
CA VAL A 97 9.27 16.32 -28.18
C VAL A 97 8.88 17.42 -29.17
N PHE A 98 7.62 17.87 -29.12
CA PHE A 98 7.05 18.78 -30.14
C PHE A 98 6.71 20.18 -29.61
N GLY A 99 6.85 20.42 -28.30
CA GLY A 99 6.47 21.68 -27.65
C GLY A 99 4.96 21.93 -27.59
N LYS A 100 4.14 20.89 -27.84
CA LYS A 100 2.67 20.97 -27.92
C LYS A 100 2.03 19.85 -27.09
N THR A 101 0.88 20.14 -26.50
CA THR A 101 -0.03 19.14 -25.90
C THR A 101 -1.10 18.72 -26.89
N PHE A 102 -1.87 17.67 -26.58
CA PHE A 102 -3.11 17.37 -27.28
C PHE A 102 -4.16 18.44 -26.97
N GLU A 103 -5.13 18.60 -27.86
CA GLU A 103 -6.29 19.42 -27.56
C GLU A 103 -7.05 18.83 -26.37
N SER A 104 -7.34 19.66 -25.39
CA SER A 104 -8.08 19.25 -24.19
C SER A 104 -9.44 19.94 -24.16
N VAL A 105 -10.42 19.24 -23.59
CA VAL A 105 -11.71 19.84 -23.29
C VAL A 105 -11.53 20.74 -22.06
N ASP A 106 -11.90 22.00 -22.21
CA ASP A 106 -11.93 22.92 -21.07
C ASP A 106 -13.09 22.55 -20.13
N TYR A 107 -12.81 22.44 -18.86
CA TYR A 107 -13.81 22.11 -17.85
C TYR A 107 -13.55 22.87 -16.54
N ASP A 108 -14.62 23.20 -15.84
CA ASP A 108 -14.56 23.86 -14.56
C ASP A 108 -14.07 22.91 -13.46
N ARG A 109 -12.79 23.04 -13.10
CA ARG A 109 -12.13 22.19 -12.08
C ARG A 109 -12.79 22.31 -10.70
N THR A 110 -13.50 23.40 -10.41
CA THR A 110 -14.19 23.56 -9.13
C THR A 110 -15.41 22.63 -8.98
N LYS A 111 -15.92 22.12 -10.11
CA LYS A 111 -17.02 21.14 -10.12
C LYS A 111 -16.53 19.68 -9.99
N VAL A 112 -15.23 19.44 -10.04
CA VAL A 112 -14.68 18.11 -9.86
C VAL A 112 -14.60 17.77 -8.38
N VAL A 113 -15.33 16.75 -7.96
CA VAL A 113 -15.33 16.28 -6.58
C VAL A 113 -14.10 15.38 -6.34
N ALA A 114 -13.29 15.75 -5.36
CA ALA A 114 -12.17 14.91 -4.93
C ALA A 114 -12.68 13.56 -4.41
N ARG A 115 -12.06 12.47 -4.84
CA ARG A 115 -12.36 11.09 -4.43
C ARG A 115 -11.08 10.41 -3.93
N PRO A 116 -10.55 10.84 -2.76
CA PRO A 116 -9.38 10.19 -2.19
C PRO A 116 -9.69 8.72 -1.89
N PRO A 117 -8.68 7.83 -1.95
CA PRO A 117 -8.86 6.45 -1.56
C PRO A 117 -9.24 6.38 -0.08
N ALA A 118 -10.09 5.41 0.27
CA ALA A 118 -10.54 5.17 1.63
C ALA A 118 -10.57 3.67 1.92
N LEU A 119 -10.48 3.32 3.20
CA LEU A 119 -10.71 1.93 3.63
C LEU A 119 -12.13 1.49 3.22
N CYS A 120 -12.27 0.23 2.82
CA CYS A 120 -13.55 -0.35 2.39
C CYS A 120 -14.64 -0.26 3.48
N ALA A 121 -15.91 -0.32 3.06
CA ALA A 121 -17.01 -0.54 4.00
C ALA A 121 -16.80 -1.85 4.78
N GLY A 122 -16.94 -1.81 6.10
CA GLY A 122 -16.73 -2.98 6.97
C GLY A 122 -15.26 -3.44 7.10
N CYS A 123 -14.29 -2.67 6.61
CA CYS A 123 -12.87 -3.02 6.73
C CYS A 123 -12.46 -3.24 8.20
N PRO A 124 -11.81 -4.37 8.55
CA PRO A 124 -11.44 -4.68 9.93
C PRO A 124 -10.39 -3.70 10.51
N HIS A 125 -9.61 -3.03 9.68
CA HIS A 125 -8.60 -2.10 10.16
C HIS A 125 -9.18 -0.82 10.79
N ARG A 126 -10.45 -0.47 10.48
CA ARG A 126 -11.09 0.77 10.96
C ARG A 126 -11.14 0.86 12.48
N GLY A 127 -11.50 -0.23 13.15
CA GLY A 127 -11.63 -0.25 14.62
C GLY A 127 -10.31 0.07 15.32
N LEU A 128 -9.22 -0.51 14.83
CA LEU A 128 -7.89 -0.23 15.37
C LEU A 128 -7.51 1.24 15.17
N PHE A 129 -7.56 1.74 13.95
CA PHE A 129 -7.13 3.12 13.65
C PHE A 129 -8.01 4.16 14.34
N TYR A 130 -9.31 3.88 14.48
CA TYR A 130 -10.20 4.75 15.23
C TYR A 130 -9.81 4.89 16.72
N GLU A 131 -9.31 3.85 17.37
CA GLU A 131 -8.84 3.91 18.74
C GLU A 131 -7.36 4.38 18.82
N LEU A 132 -6.52 4.00 17.86
CA LEU A 132 -5.11 4.38 17.84
C LEU A 132 -4.93 5.90 17.60
N GLY A 133 -5.67 6.50 16.68
CA GLY A 133 -5.60 7.93 16.39
C GLY A 133 -6.06 8.84 17.54
N LYS A 134 -6.66 8.28 18.60
CA LYS A 134 -7.02 9.03 19.83
C LYS A 134 -5.90 9.06 20.87
N LYS A 135 -4.87 8.23 20.71
CA LYS A 135 -3.77 8.15 21.67
C LYS A 135 -2.90 9.39 21.58
N LYS A 136 -2.48 9.89 22.73
CA LYS A 136 -1.59 11.06 22.83
C LYS A 136 -0.19 10.62 23.21
N ASN A 137 0.80 11.43 22.93
CA ASN A 137 2.21 11.16 23.20
C ASN A 137 2.67 9.81 22.59
N VAL A 138 2.15 9.51 21.39
CA VAL A 138 2.46 8.29 20.64
C VAL A 138 2.92 8.70 19.24
N LEU A 139 4.07 8.17 18.83
CA LEU A 139 4.50 8.21 17.44
C LEU A 139 4.07 6.90 16.76
N ILE A 140 3.36 7.02 15.65
CA ILE A 140 2.83 5.88 14.91
C ILE A 140 3.65 5.68 13.63
N SER A 141 4.44 4.62 13.61
CA SER A 141 5.21 4.17 12.45
C SER A 141 4.35 3.24 11.61
N GLY A 142 3.98 3.69 10.43
CA GLY A 142 3.17 2.94 9.49
C GLY A 142 3.97 2.17 8.45
N ASP A 143 3.24 1.44 7.62
CA ASP A 143 3.78 0.62 6.54
C ASP A 143 2.89 0.70 5.29
N ILE A 144 3.28 0.02 4.21
CA ILE A 144 2.57 0.05 2.94
C ILE A 144 1.58 -1.11 2.82
N GLY A 145 0.32 -0.76 2.60
CA GLY A 145 -0.81 -1.66 2.42
C GLY A 145 -2.14 -0.89 2.49
N CYS A 146 -3.28 -1.57 2.49
CA CYS A 146 -4.58 -0.91 2.71
C CYS A 146 -4.58 -0.08 4.01
N TYR A 147 -3.86 -0.53 5.00
CA TYR A 147 -3.73 0.13 6.30
C TYR A 147 -2.92 1.43 6.26
N THR A 148 -2.15 1.70 5.21
CA THR A 148 -1.55 3.03 5.00
C THR A 148 -2.63 4.12 5.04
N LEU A 149 -3.85 3.82 4.59
CA LEU A 149 -4.98 4.76 4.62
C LEU A 149 -5.40 5.17 6.04
N GLY A 150 -4.85 4.58 7.08
CA GLY A 150 -4.96 5.05 8.46
C GLY A 150 -4.32 6.42 8.70
N PHE A 151 -3.47 6.93 7.78
CA PHE A 151 -2.90 8.28 7.88
C PHE A 151 -3.96 9.38 7.69
N ALA A 152 -4.99 9.10 6.89
CA ALA A 152 -5.98 10.08 6.49
C ALA A 152 -7.10 10.25 7.54
N ASP A 153 -7.79 11.39 7.44
CA ASP A 153 -9.01 11.60 8.18
C ASP A 153 -10.03 10.45 7.98
N PRO A 154 -10.75 10.09 9.03
CA PRO A 154 -10.82 10.68 10.36
C PRO A 154 -9.86 10.04 11.38
N TYR A 155 -8.94 9.18 10.94
CA TYR A 155 -8.10 8.38 11.85
C TYR A 155 -6.88 9.15 12.31
N ASN A 156 -6.15 9.78 11.37
CA ASN A 156 -4.87 10.46 11.64
C ASN A 156 -3.94 9.59 12.51
N ALA A 157 -3.88 8.29 12.17
CA ALA A 157 -3.25 7.26 12.99
C ALA A 157 -1.98 6.73 12.32
N MET A 158 -1.19 7.63 11.73
CA MET A 158 0.10 7.31 11.14
C MET A 158 0.92 8.58 10.94
N ASP A 159 2.12 8.63 11.52
CA ASP A 159 3.02 9.79 11.50
C ASP A 159 4.19 9.59 10.53
N LEU A 160 4.66 8.35 10.40
CA LEU A 160 5.80 7.98 9.56
C LEU A 160 5.41 6.84 8.61
N ASN A 161 5.93 6.89 7.40
CA ASN A 161 5.86 5.80 6.43
C ASN A 161 7.03 5.93 5.45
N LEU A 162 7.76 4.86 5.19
CA LEU A 162 8.89 4.87 4.27
C LEU A 162 8.69 3.88 3.12
N CYS A 163 8.77 2.59 3.41
CA CYS A 163 8.60 1.52 2.43
C CYS A 163 8.02 0.27 3.09
N MET A 164 7.56 -0.67 2.27
CA MET A 164 6.96 -1.92 2.73
C MET A 164 7.92 -2.72 3.59
N GLY A 165 7.54 -2.97 4.84
CA GLY A 165 8.33 -3.71 5.85
C GLY A 165 9.19 -2.85 6.77
N ALA A 166 9.28 -1.53 6.56
CA ALA A 166 10.14 -0.65 7.37
C ALA A 166 9.53 -0.22 8.72
N SER A 167 8.24 -0.43 8.93
CA SER A 167 7.52 0.09 10.10
C SER A 167 8.17 -0.26 11.44
N PHE A 168 8.44 -1.53 11.68
CA PHE A 168 9.02 -1.98 12.95
C PHE A 168 10.44 -1.45 13.15
N SER A 169 11.28 -1.43 12.09
CA SER A 169 12.64 -0.89 12.16
C SER A 169 12.65 0.62 12.43
N MET A 170 11.78 1.39 11.74
CA MET A 170 11.66 2.83 11.99
C MET A 170 11.17 3.10 13.41
N GLY A 171 10.15 2.35 13.86
CA GLY A 171 9.63 2.46 15.20
C GLY A 171 10.68 2.12 16.27
N HIS A 172 11.47 1.07 16.02
CA HIS A 172 12.59 0.72 16.88
C HIS A 172 13.60 1.87 17.00
N GLY A 173 14.03 2.44 15.88
CA GLY A 173 14.95 3.57 15.87
C GLY A 173 14.39 4.79 16.60
N ALA A 174 13.11 5.11 16.38
CA ALA A 174 12.44 6.21 17.07
C ALA A 174 12.36 5.97 18.59
N ALA A 175 12.01 4.74 19.02
CA ALA A 175 11.96 4.40 20.44
C ALA A 175 13.33 4.56 21.13
N LYS A 176 14.40 4.10 20.46
CA LYS A 176 15.78 4.27 20.97
C LYS A 176 16.18 5.74 21.07
N LYS A 177 15.78 6.56 20.10
CA LYS A 177 16.00 8.00 20.16
C LYS A 177 15.28 8.63 21.35
N PHE A 178 14.00 8.30 21.57
CA PHE A 178 13.23 8.82 22.72
C PHE A 178 13.82 8.38 24.07
N GLU A 179 14.26 7.12 24.18
CA GLU A 179 14.98 6.65 25.37
C GLU A 179 16.27 7.44 25.62
N MET A 180 17.08 7.66 24.58
CA MET A 180 18.36 8.36 24.68
C MET A 180 18.20 9.82 25.14
N PHE A 181 17.15 10.49 24.68
CA PHE A 181 16.89 11.89 25.01
C PHE A 181 15.90 12.10 26.16
N HIS A 182 15.50 11.02 26.84
CA HIS A 182 14.53 11.03 27.95
C HIS A 182 13.20 11.71 27.59
N GLU A 183 12.74 11.51 26.35
CA GLU A 183 11.45 12.03 25.88
C GLU A 183 10.31 11.09 26.29
N ASP A 184 9.23 11.65 26.85
CA ASP A 184 8.03 10.90 27.21
C ASP A 184 7.13 10.65 25.99
N MET A 185 7.65 9.87 25.04
CA MET A 185 6.97 9.46 23.82
C MET A 185 6.98 7.94 23.72
N ARG A 186 5.82 7.37 23.38
CA ARG A 186 5.69 5.94 23.10
C ARG A 186 5.67 5.71 21.58
N VAL A 187 6.05 4.53 21.16
CA VAL A 187 6.07 4.19 19.72
C VAL A 187 5.16 3.00 19.47
N VAL A 188 4.28 3.18 18.50
CA VAL A 188 3.44 2.11 17.93
C VAL A 188 3.83 1.91 16.48
N SER A 189 4.13 0.69 16.09
CA SER A 189 4.47 0.31 14.72
C SER A 189 3.40 -0.61 14.16
N VAL A 190 2.98 -0.40 12.91
CA VAL A 190 1.86 -1.13 12.29
C VAL A 190 2.27 -1.69 10.94
N LEU A 191 2.05 -2.98 10.70
CA LEU A 191 2.22 -3.62 9.37
C LEU A 191 1.20 -4.74 9.15
N GLY A 192 1.05 -5.20 7.91
CA GLY A 192 0.13 -6.27 7.55
C GLY A 192 0.72 -7.68 7.70
N ASP A 193 -0.14 -8.69 7.64
CA ASP A 193 0.22 -10.11 7.73
C ASP A 193 1.22 -10.55 6.66
N SER A 194 0.97 -10.23 5.41
CA SER A 194 1.90 -10.51 4.30
C SER A 194 3.24 -9.83 4.51
N THR A 195 3.23 -8.53 4.84
CA THR A 195 4.44 -7.74 5.13
C THR A 195 5.23 -8.32 6.29
N PHE A 196 4.55 -8.79 7.34
CA PHE A 196 5.20 -9.46 8.46
C PHE A 196 6.04 -10.65 8.00
N PHE A 197 5.45 -11.53 7.19
CA PHE A 197 6.17 -12.74 6.74
C PHE A 197 7.33 -12.44 5.80
N HIS A 198 7.21 -11.49 4.88
CA HIS A 198 8.29 -11.25 3.91
C HIS A 198 9.42 -10.36 4.44
N THR A 199 9.15 -9.46 5.40
CA THR A 199 10.17 -8.47 5.87
C THR A 199 10.07 -8.14 7.36
N GLY A 200 8.87 -8.19 7.96
CA GLY A 200 8.64 -7.75 9.34
C GLY A 200 9.30 -8.61 10.42
N ILE A 201 9.51 -9.89 10.13
CA ILE A 201 10.11 -10.85 11.09
C ILE A 201 11.49 -10.37 11.55
N ASN A 202 12.36 -9.96 10.64
CA ASN A 202 13.71 -9.50 10.97
C ASN A 202 13.68 -8.28 11.89
N SER A 203 12.80 -7.34 11.60
CA SER A 203 12.63 -6.12 12.39
C SER A 203 12.06 -6.43 13.77
N LEU A 204 11.16 -7.41 13.91
CA LEU A 204 10.65 -7.83 15.20
C LEU A 204 11.74 -8.50 16.06
N VAL A 205 12.59 -9.32 15.44
CA VAL A 205 13.77 -9.91 16.13
C VAL A 205 14.62 -8.82 16.75
N GLU A 206 14.89 -7.74 16.00
CA GLU A 206 15.68 -6.61 16.47
C GLU A 206 15.00 -5.86 17.62
N CYS A 207 13.69 -5.61 17.53
CA CYS A 207 12.92 -5.01 18.62
C CYS A 207 13.01 -5.82 19.92
N ILE A 208 12.88 -7.15 19.82
CA ILE A 208 12.92 -8.07 20.96
C ILE A 208 14.34 -8.15 21.54
N TYR A 209 15.33 -8.35 20.68
CA TYR A 209 16.73 -8.49 21.10
C TYR A 209 17.23 -7.26 21.84
N ASN A 210 16.89 -6.06 21.38
CA ASN A 210 17.31 -4.79 22.02
C ASN A 210 16.32 -4.28 23.08
N GLY A 211 15.28 -5.02 23.40
CA GLY A 211 14.31 -4.66 24.45
C GLY A 211 13.64 -3.30 24.21
N SER A 212 13.26 -3.00 22.96
CA SER A 212 12.68 -1.70 22.62
C SER A 212 11.31 -1.50 23.22
N LYS A 213 11.04 -0.33 23.78
CA LYS A 213 9.73 0.05 24.33
C LYS A 213 8.73 0.36 23.19
N THR A 214 8.51 -0.61 22.31
CA THR A 214 7.62 -0.50 21.15
C THR A 214 6.39 -1.38 21.24
N VAL A 215 5.27 -0.91 20.74
CA VAL A 215 4.08 -1.70 20.47
C VAL A 215 4.08 -2.07 18.99
N ASN A 216 4.24 -3.35 18.66
CA ASN A 216 4.34 -3.86 17.29
C ASN A 216 3.00 -4.50 16.93
N ILE A 217 2.25 -3.87 16.02
CA ILE A 217 0.91 -4.32 15.62
C ILE A 217 0.97 -5.02 14.26
N ILE A 218 0.48 -6.26 14.21
CA ILE A 218 0.35 -7.04 12.99
C ILE A 218 -1.13 -7.12 12.63
N LEU A 219 -1.47 -6.61 11.45
CA LEU A 219 -2.85 -6.59 10.92
C LEU A 219 -3.09 -7.86 10.10
N ASP A 220 -3.57 -8.93 10.75
CA ASP A 220 -3.91 -10.18 10.09
C ASP A 220 -5.33 -10.11 9.51
N ASN A 221 -5.43 -9.70 8.25
CA ASN A 221 -6.68 -9.71 7.50
C ASN A 221 -6.82 -10.94 6.58
N ARG A 222 -5.96 -11.93 6.77
CA ARG A 222 -5.98 -13.22 6.07
C ARG A 222 -5.82 -13.13 4.55
N ILE A 223 -5.24 -12.05 4.00
CA ILE A 223 -5.02 -11.89 2.56
C ILE A 223 -4.14 -10.67 2.28
N THR A 224 -3.37 -10.69 1.19
CA THR A 224 -2.65 -9.52 0.68
C THR A 224 -3.62 -8.68 -0.17
N GLY A 225 -4.40 -7.80 0.51
CA GLY A 225 -5.59 -7.20 -0.10
C GLY A 225 -5.34 -6.17 -1.18
N MET A 226 -4.45 -5.19 -0.95
CA MET A 226 -4.29 -4.01 -1.80
C MET A 226 -3.87 -4.35 -3.24
N THR A 227 -3.05 -5.35 -3.43
CA THR A 227 -2.46 -5.72 -4.72
C THR A 227 -3.25 -6.76 -5.51
N GLY A 228 -4.43 -7.13 -5.07
CA GLY A 228 -5.32 -8.05 -5.80
C GLY A 228 -5.66 -9.34 -5.07
N HIS A 229 -5.60 -9.35 -3.75
CA HIS A 229 -6.01 -10.48 -2.91
C HIS A 229 -5.15 -11.74 -3.10
N GLN A 230 -3.83 -11.56 -3.10
CA GLN A 230 -2.89 -12.68 -3.15
C GLN A 230 -2.86 -13.43 -1.82
N GLU A 231 -2.62 -14.73 -1.90
CA GLU A 231 -2.35 -15.57 -0.74
C GLU A 231 -1.00 -15.20 -0.11
N ASN A 232 -0.83 -15.51 1.18
CA ASN A 232 0.41 -15.31 1.92
C ASN A 232 0.64 -16.50 2.88
N PRO A 233 1.80 -16.64 3.51
CA PRO A 233 2.10 -17.78 4.38
C PRO A 233 1.10 -18.02 5.52
N GLY A 234 0.36 -16.99 5.96
CA GLY A 234 -0.68 -17.10 6.99
C GLY A 234 -2.02 -17.61 6.49
N THR A 235 -2.22 -17.78 5.18
CA THR A 235 -3.53 -18.16 4.61
C THR A 235 -3.73 -19.66 4.44
N GLY A 236 -2.63 -20.43 4.39
CA GLY A 236 -2.67 -21.88 4.15
C GLY A 236 -2.92 -22.27 2.69
N LYS A 237 -2.67 -21.34 1.75
CA LYS A 237 -2.81 -21.57 0.30
C LYS A 237 -1.60 -21.09 -0.47
N HIS A 238 -1.26 -21.77 -1.56
CA HIS A 238 -0.34 -21.32 -2.58
C HIS A 238 -1.00 -20.34 -3.56
N ALA A 239 -0.20 -19.69 -4.39
CA ALA A 239 -0.68 -18.71 -5.38
C ALA A 239 -1.65 -19.32 -6.42
N ASP A 240 -1.55 -20.61 -6.70
CA ASP A 240 -2.44 -21.38 -7.59
C ASP A 240 -3.72 -21.88 -6.90
N GLY A 241 -3.88 -21.58 -5.59
CA GLY A 241 -5.03 -22.00 -4.77
C GLY A 241 -4.91 -23.41 -4.15
N SER A 242 -3.82 -24.14 -4.42
CA SER A 242 -3.57 -25.44 -3.78
C SER A 242 -3.25 -25.27 -2.28
N ASP A 243 -3.40 -26.35 -1.51
CA ASP A 243 -3.16 -26.32 -0.07
C ASP A 243 -1.67 -26.15 0.27
N ALA A 244 -1.39 -25.30 1.24
CA ALA A 244 -0.07 -25.03 1.77
C ALA A 244 -0.07 -25.11 3.30
N THR A 245 1.11 -25.17 3.91
CA THR A 245 1.23 -25.07 5.36
C THR A 245 0.84 -23.67 5.81
N GLU A 246 -0.19 -23.54 6.66
CA GLU A 246 -0.54 -22.28 7.31
C GLU A 246 0.44 -21.97 8.44
N LEU A 247 1.08 -20.82 8.39
CA LEU A 247 1.94 -20.31 9.45
C LEU A 247 1.14 -19.40 10.38
N ASP A 248 1.07 -19.78 11.66
CA ASP A 248 0.41 -18.95 12.66
C ASP A 248 1.33 -17.82 13.15
N ILE A 249 0.90 -16.58 12.98
CA ILE A 249 1.67 -15.38 13.32
C ILE A 249 2.02 -15.34 14.81
N GLU A 250 1.08 -15.70 15.69
CA GLU A 250 1.33 -15.70 17.13
C GLU A 250 2.42 -16.71 17.52
N THR A 251 2.36 -17.90 16.96
CA THR A 251 3.38 -18.95 17.16
C THR A 251 4.75 -18.48 16.67
N VAL A 252 4.82 -17.86 15.51
CA VAL A 252 6.08 -17.28 15.00
C VAL A 252 6.61 -16.22 15.94
N CYS A 253 5.80 -15.25 16.37
CA CYS A 253 6.22 -14.21 17.32
C CYS A 253 6.74 -14.80 18.64
N ARG A 254 6.06 -15.81 19.17
CA ARG A 254 6.51 -16.51 20.41
C ARG A 254 7.84 -17.21 20.21
N SER A 255 8.03 -17.87 19.07
CA SER A 255 9.29 -18.55 18.72
C SER A 255 10.47 -17.59 18.59
N LEU A 256 10.22 -16.32 18.24
CA LEU A 256 11.22 -15.27 18.21
C LEU A 256 11.53 -14.69 19.61
N GLY A 257 10.81 -15.10 20.65
CA GLY A 257 11.02 -14.66 22.03
C GLY A 257 10.10 -13.54 22.49
N ALA A 258 9.07 -13.15 21.72
CA ALA A 258 8.08 -12.19 22.17
C ALA A 258 7.27 -12.76 23.38
N LYS A 259 7.28 -12.04 24.49
CA LYS A 259 6.60 -12.46 25.72
C LYS A 259 5.21 -11.83 25.84
N ASN A 260 5.10 -10.56 25.49
CA ASN A 260 3.89 -9.74 25.61
C ASN A 260 3.11 -9.76 24.30
N ILE A 261 2.23 -10.75 24.13
CA ILE A 261 1.44 -10.91 22.89
C ILE A 261 -0.05 -10.97 23.23
N ARG A 262 -0.87 -10.27 22.45
CA ARG A 262 -2.33 -10.42 22.44
C ARG A 262 -2.86 -10.50 21.01
N THR A 263 -3.69 -11.51 20.75
CA THR A 263 -4.46 -11.63 19.50
C THR A 263 -5.90 -11.22 19.78
N ILE A 264 -6.41 -10.26 19.02
CA ILE A 264 -7.72 -9.65 19.26
C ILE A 264 -8.55 -9.52 17.97
N ASN A 265 -9.89 -9.47 18.15
CA ASN A 265 -10.79 -9.06 17.08
C ASN A 265 -10.89 -7.52 17.03
N PRO A 266 -10.46 -6.86 15.95
CA PRO A 266 -10.45 -5.40 15.85
C PRO A 266 -11.85 -4.77 15.76
N ASN A 267 -12.90 -5.55 15.56
CA ASN A 267 -14.28 -5.05 15.58
C ASN A 267 -14.82 -4.83 17.01
N ASN A 268 -14.14 -5.36 18.03
CA ASN A 268 -14.44 -5.06 19.43
C ASN A 268 -13.62 -3.84 19.88
N LEU A 269 -14.20 -2.64 19.76
CA LEU A 269 -13.51 -1.38 20.07
C LEU A 269 -13.07 -1.27 21.54
N GLN A 270 -13.83 -1.84 22.48
CA GLN A 270 -13.45 -1.84 23.87
C GLN A 270 -12.17 -2.68 24.08
N LEU A 271 -12.14 -3.89 23.52
CA LEU A 271 -10.98 -4.76 23.59
C LEU A 271 -9.74 -4.14 22.90
N VAL A 272 -9.95 -3.45 21.77
CA VAL A 272 -8.86 -2.71 21.08
C VAL A 272 -8.28 -1.64 22.01
N ARG A 273 -9.13 -0.84 22.64
CA ARG A 273 -8.71 0.22 23.58
C ARG A 273 -7.92 -0.32 24.75
N GLU A 274 -8.48 -1.33 25.44
CA GLU A 274 -7.85 -1.97 26.59
C GLU A 274 -6.50 -2.62 26.22
N THR A 275 -6.42 -3.20 25.03
CA THR A 275 -5.18 -3.84 24.55
C THR A 275 -4.12 -2.81 24.19
N LEU A 276 -4.50 -1.70 23.55
CA LEU A 276 -3.58 -0.59 23.30
C LEU A 276 -3.06 0.02 24.61
N ASP A 277 -3.94 0.26 25.60
CA ASP A 277 -3.54 0.81 26.88
C ASP A 277 -2.61 -0.13 27.65
N TRP A 278 -2.92 -1.43 27.63
CA TRP A 278 -2.03 -2.45 28.18
C TRP A 278 -0.65 -2.43 27.50
N ALA A 279 -0.59 -2.45 26.19
CA ALA A 279 0.67 -2.50 25.46
C ALA A 279 1.51 -1.23 25.67
N LEU A 280 0.87 -0.06 25.69
CA LEU A 280 1.50 1.22 25.94
C LEU A 280 2.01 1.38 27.38
N SER A 281 1.49 0.63 28.33
CA SER A 281 1.95 0.65 29.73
C SER A 281 3.22 -0.18 29.97
N LEU A 282 3.62 -1.03 29.01
CA LEU A 282 4.76 -1.92 29.16
C LEU A 282 6.07 -1.20 28.86
N ASP A 283 7.12 -1.50 29.59
CA ASP A 283 8.50 -1.06 29.34
C ASP A 283 9.32 -2.07 28.55
N GLU A 284 8.68 -3.04 27.94
CA GLU A 284 9.24 -4.08 27.09
C GLU A 284 8.51 -4.11 25.73
N PRO A 285 9.11 -4.69 24.69
CA PRO A 285 8.42 -4.83 23.41
C PRO A 285 7.15 -5.68 23.57
N SER A 286 6.09 -5.24 22.93
CA SER A 286 4.81 -5.96 22.87
C SER A 286 4.35 -6.18 21.45
N VAL A 287 3.55 -7.22 21.24
CA VAL A 287 2.95 -7.57 19.95
C VAL A 287 1.43 -7.61 20.10
N ILE A 288 0.73 -6.91 19.22
CA ILE A 288 -0.72 -7.01 19.08
C ILE A 288 -1.01 -7.58 17.70
N ILE A 289 -1.78 -8.66 17.63
CA ILE A 289 -2.24 -9.24 16.38
C ILE A 289 -3.73 -8.95 16.27
N THR A 290 -4.13 -8.10 15.31
CA THR A 290 -5.54 -7.90 15.04
C THR A 290 -5.97 -8.89 13.96
N LYS A 291 -6.75 -9.91 14.33
CA LYS A 291 -7.10 -11.02 13.44
C LYS A 291 -8.58 -11.00 13.08
N TYR A 292 -8.86 -10.61 11.84
CA TYR A 292 -10.21 -10.64 11.27
C TYR A 292 -10.14 -10.51 9.75
N PRO A 293 -10.85 -11.35 8.97
CA PRO A 293 -10.67 -11.41 7.52
C PRO A 293 -11.10 -10.12 6.80
N CYS A 294 -10.41 -9.84 5.68
CA CYS A 294 -10.77 -8.77 4.76
C CYS A 294 -12.20 -8.99 4.23
N VAL A 295 -13.01 -7.93 4.24
CA VAL A 295 -14.41 -7.98 3.78
C VAL A 295 -14.56 -8.33 2.29
N LEU A 296 -13.50 -8.12 1.50
CA LEU A 296 -13.48 -8.44 0.08
C LEU A 296 -12.87 -9.82 -0.21
N LYS A 297 -12.41 -10.54 0.82
CA LYS A 297 -11.88 -11.90 0.66
C LYS A 297 -13.02 -12.84 0.27
N LYS A 298 -12.77 -13.72 -0.71
CA LYS A 298 -13.66 -14.87 -0.98
C LYS A 298 -13.44 -15.91 0.11
N PHE A 299 -14.44 -16.13 0.96
CA PHE A 299 -14.34 -17.07 2.08
C PHE A 299 -14.41 -18.52 1.61
N SER A 300 -13.44 -19.33 2.01
CA SER A 300 -13.52 -20.80 1.99
C SER A 300 -14.45 -21.31 3.09
N GLU A 301 -14.82 -22.59 3.06
CA GLU A 301 -15.60 -23.20 4.15
C GLU A 301 -14.82 -23.17 5.48
N GLU A 302 -13.50 -23.27 5.41
CA GLU A 302 -12.62 -23.15 6.58
C GLU A 302 -12.62 -21.73 7.16
N ASP A 303 -12.54 -20.68 6.31
CA ASP A 303 -12.67 -19.29 6.75
C ASP A 303 -14.03 -19.04 7.42
N LYS A 304 -15.11 -19.60 6.86
CA LYS A 304 -16.46 -19.49 7.42
C LYS A 304 -16.58 -20.17 8.79
N ALA A 305 -15.88 -21.29 8.98
CA ALA A 305 -15.83 -21.98 10.28
C ALA A 305 -15.02 -21.18 11.31
N LYS A 306 -13.87 -20.62 10.91
CA LYS A 306 -12.99 -19.81 11.80
C LYS A 306 -13.61 -18.44 12.14
N PHE A 307 -14.35 -17.83 11.21
CA PHE A 307 -14.91 -16.48 11.34
C PHE A 307 -16.40 -16.45 10.98
N PRO A 308 -17.27 -17.12 11.76
CA PRO A 308 -18.69 -17.28 11.42
C PRO A 308 -19.42 -15.94 11.32
N ASP A 309 -19.00 -14.92 12.05
CA ASP A 309 -19.64 -13.61 12.06
C ASP A 309 -19.24 -12.74 10.87
N ALA A 310 -18.12 -13.05 10.21
CA ALA A 310 -17.60 -12.24 9.10
C ALA A 310 -18.49 -12.24 7.85
N TYR A 311 -19.31 -13.28 7.67
CA TYR A 311 -20.18 -13.42 6.48
C TYR A 311 -21.66 -13.61 6.80
N LYS A 312 -22.02 -13.89 8.05
CA LYS A 312 -23.43 -14.12 8.47
C LYS A 312 -24.08 -12.89 9.07
N THR A 313 -23.32 -12.01 9.69
CA THR A 313 -23.84 -10.85 10.41
C THR A 313 -23.68 -9.58 9.60
N LYS A 314 -24.71 -8.75 9.60
CA LYS A 314 -24.69 -7.38 9.07
C LYS A 314 -25.02 -6.43 10.20
N ASN A 315 -24.30 -5.32 10.28
CA ASN A 315 -24.64 -4.25 11.21
C ASN A 315 -25.82 -3.45 10.62
N ILE A 316 -26.80 -3.18 11.45
CA ILE A 316 -27.94 -2.32 11.13
C ILE A 316 -28.05 -1.19 12.15
N VAL A 317 -28.64 -0.08 11.74
CA VAL A 317 -28.97 1.02 12.65
C VAL A 317 -30.38 0.80 13.20
N ASP A 318 -30.48 0.72 14.52
CA ASP A 318 -31.77 0.78 15.19
C ASP A 318 -32.30 2.21 15.12
N LYS A 319 -33.26 2.43 14.22
CA LYS A 319 -33.82 3.75 13.94
C LYS A 319 -34.52 4.35 15.16
N ASP A 320 -35.10 3.52 16.03
CA ASP A 320 -35.81 4.01 17.23
C ASP A 320 -34.86 4.54 18.30
N LYS A 321 -33.67 3.95 18.37
CA LYS A 321 -32.61 4.40 19.27
C LYS A 321 -31.70 5.50 18.67
N CYS A 322 -31.75 5.68 17.35
CA CYS A 322 -30.91 6.67 16.70
C CYS A 322 -31.42 8.09 16.96
N ILE A 323 -30.60 8.90 17.64
CA ILE A 323 -30.88 10.31 17.94
C ILE A 323 -30.26 11.30 16.91
N GLY A 324 -29.65 10.81 15.83
CA GLY A 324 -29.03 11.63 14.80
C GLY A 324 -27.74 12.37 15.23
N CYS A 325 -27.08 11.94 16.29
CA CYS A 325 -25.89 12.61 16.86
C CYS A 325 -24.64 12.59 15.97
N LYS A 326 -24.63 11.85 14.87
CA LYS A 326 -23.53 11.71 13.90
C LYS A 326 -22.23 11.09 14.45
N MET A 327 -22.22 10.60 15.68
CA MET A 327 -21.00 10.03 16.29
C MET A 327 -20.48 8.81 15.51
N CYS A 328 -21.37 7.98 14.96
CA CYS A 328 -21.05 6.83 14.14
C CYS A 328 -20.33 7.21 12.83
N LEU A 329 -20.62 8.38 12.25
CA LEU A 329 -19.96 8.85 11.03
C LEU A 329 -18.46 9.12 11.23
N LYS A 330 -18.03 9.35 12.48
CA LYS A 330 -16.60 9.50 12.82
C LYS A 330 -15.78 8.23 12.61
N SER A 331 -16.43 7.09 12.37
CA SER A 331 -15.75 5.87 11.94
C SER A 331 -15.19 5.95 10.52
N GLY A 332 -15.57 6.97 9.73
CA GLY A 332 -15.15 7.13 8.35
C GLY A 332 -15.61 6.02 7.40
N CYS A 333 -16.58 5.18 7.81
CA CYS A 333 -17.09 4.10 6.97
C CYS A 333 -17.90 4.64 5.80
N PRO A 334 -17.56 4.34 4.52
CA PRO A 334 -18.28 4.88 3.37
C PRO A 334 -19.72 4.35 3.25
N ALA A 335 -20.03 3.19 3.83
CA ALA A 335 -21.39 2.66 3.87
C ALA A 335 -22.29 3.36 4.90
N LEU A 336 -21.72 4.17 5.80
CA LEU A 336 -22.46 4.79 6.88
C LEU A 336 -22.74 6.25 6.56
N PHE A 337 -24.00 6.63 6.45
CA PHE A 337 -24.43 7.98 6.12
C PHE A 337 -25.60 8.44 7.00
N LEU A 338 -25.90 9.73 6.92
CA LEU A 338 -27.07 10.31 7.55
C LEU A 338 -28.17 10.47 6.49
N ASN A 339 -29.29 9.80 6.71
CA ASN A 339 -30.47 9.98 5.87
C ASN A 339 -30.93 11.45 5.92
N ARG A 340 -31.27 12.01 4.76
CA ARG A 340 -31.59 13.45 4.64
C ARG A 340 -32.98 13.79 5.17
N ASP A 341 -33.87 12.82 5.18
CA ASP A 341 -35.30 13.04 5.52
C ASP A 341 -35.50 12.91 7.04
N ASP A 342 -35.11 11.82 7.64
CA ASP A 342 -35.30 11.56 9.08
C ASP A 342 -34.13 11.97 9.96
N LYS A 343 -33.02 12.42 9.37
CA LYS A 343 -31.75 12.80 10.05
C LYS A 343 -31.16 11.69 10.93
N LYS A 344 -31.51 10.44 10.65
CA LYS A 344 -30.98 9.26 11.33
C LYS A 344 -29.87 8.60 10.52
N ALA A 345 -28.99 7.88 11.22
CA ALA A 345 -27.91 7.14 10.54
C ALA A 345 -28.48 5.95 9.78
N GLU A 346 -27.88 5.63 8.65
CA GLU A 346 -28.14 4.45 7.84
C GLU A 346 -26.83 3.80 7.42
N ILE A 347 -26.90 2.47 7.16
CA ILE A 347 -25.82 1.71 6.59
C ILE A 347 -26.29 1.18 5.24
N ASP A 348 -25.57 1.55 4.18
CA ASP A 348 -25.76 0.98 2.86
C ASP A 348 -25.09 -0.40 2.82
N PRO A 349 -25.83 -1.50 2.60
CA PRO A 349 -25.30 -2.87 2.74
C PRO A 349 -24.35 -3.27 1.62
#